data_d38a7437d4ee0a41ae7d22bb8ef7ef46
#
_entry.id   d38a7437d4ee0a41ae7d22bb8ef7ef46
#
_cell.length_a   1.000
_cell.length_b   1.000
_cell.length_c   1.000
_cell.angle_alpha   90.00
_cell.angle_beta   90.00
_cell.angle_gamma   90.00
#
_symmetry.space_group_name_H-M   'P 1'
#
loop_
_entity.id
_entity.type
_entity.pdbx_description
1 polymer ?
#
loop_
_entity_poly.entity_id
_entity_poly.type
_entity_poly.pdbx_seq_one_letter_code
_entity_poly.pdbx_strand_id
1 'polypeptide(L)'
;MTDAKSDFDVIVVGGGPSGATAAHEIALAGHRVLLLERAFRIKPCGGAIPPCILGEFDIPRSLLKAEIQSARMISPKAQKVDMPIEGTFVGMVDRDEFDPWLRLRAQRAGAELELAAFKSLKYLDDNTIEVTYVSKDEESEVCTATARCVLGADGARSKVARQGVPKYADIPWVLAYHEIVEAPSNATQNYDPERCEVWYQGKLSP
;
A
#
# COMPACT_ATOMS: atom_id res chain seq x y z
N MET A 1 32.90 -6.39 -21.38
CA MET A 1 31.75 -5.48 -21.19
C MET A 1 31.82 -5.06 -19.74
N THR A 2 32.20 -3.84 -19.44
CA THR A 2 32.16 -3.29 -18.08
C THR A 2 30.71 -3.14 -17.72
N ASP A 3 30.23 -3.94 -16.73
CA ASP A 3 28.92 -3.70 -16.12
C ASP A 3 28.91 -2.26 -15.61
N ALA A 4 28.17 -1.39 -16.29
CA ALA A 4 27.91 -0.05 -15.79
C ALA A 4 27.17 -0.24 -14.45
N LYS A 5 27.84 0.15 -13.37
CA LYS A 5 27.33 -0.07 -12.02
C LYS A 5 26.17 0.90 -11.81
N SER A 6 24.93 0.40 -11.86
CA SER A 6 23.73 1.18 -11.50
C SER A 6 23.84 1.67 -10.04
N ASP A 7 23.20 2.80 -9.72
CA ASP A 7 23.19 3.35 -8.35
C ASP A 7 22.51 2.38 -7.38
N PHE A 8 21.40 1.77 -7.83
CA PHE A 8 20.62 0.80 -7.09
C PHE A 8 20.40 -0.48 -7.90
N ASP A 9 20.10 -1.58 -7.23
CA ASP A 9 19.65 -2.80 -7.90
C ASP A 9 18.15 -2.69 -8.24
N VAL A 10 17.37 -2.09 -7.32
CA VAL A 10 15.93 -1.86 -7.49
C VAL A 10 15.54 -0.47 -6.99
N ILE A 11 14.71 0.23 -7.77
CA ILE A 11 13.99 1.42 -7.32
C ILE A 11 12.51 1.05 -7.16
N VAL A 12 11.98 1.20 -5.94
CA VAL A 12 10.57 0.98 -5.63
C VAL A 12 9.86 2.33 -5.58
N VAL A 13 8.83 2.51 -6.38
CA VAL A 13 8.06 3.75 -6.43
C VAL A 13 6.73 3.59 -5.71
N GLY A 14 6.59 4.25 -4.56
CA GLY A 14 5.42 4.21 -3.68
C GLY A 14 5.69 3.44 -2.39
N GLY A 15 5.68 4.15 -1.25
CA GLY A 15 5.91 3.63 0.10
C GLY A 15 4.62 3.23 0.85
N GLY A 16 3.59 2.79 0.13
CA GLY A 16 2.43 2.12 0.71
C GLY A 16 2.73 0.67 1.09
N PRO A 17 1.75 -0.11 1.57
CA PRO A 17 2.00 -1.47 2.08
C PRO A 17 2.75 -2.37 1.10
N SER A 18 2.35 -2.42 -0.17
CA SER A 18 3.02 -3.27 -1.17
C SER A 18 4.45 -2.82 -1.46
N GLY A 19 4.69 -1.51 -1.63
CA GLY A 19 6.04 -1.01 -1.95
C GLY A 19 6.98 -1.07 -0.76
N ALA A 20 6.52 -0.71 0.43
CA ALA A 20 7.35 -0.80 1.63
C ALA A 20 7.70 -2.25 1.99
N THR A 21 6.76 -3.19 1.80
CA THR A 21 7.03 -4.63 1.99
C THR A 21 8.01 -5.13 0.94
N ALA A 22 7.82 -4.81 -0.34
CA ALA A 22 8.76 -5.21 -1.39
C ALA A 22 10.17 -4.64 -1.14
N ALA A 23 10.27 -3.37 -0.76
CA ALA A 23 11.57 -2.76 -0.43
C ALA A 23 12.25 -3.47 0.75
N HIS A 24 11.49 -3.87 1.78
CA HIS A 24 11.99 -4.65 2.90
C HIS A 24 12.55 -6.00 2.46
N GLU A 25 11.76 -6.80 1.74
CA GLU A 25 12.16 -8.15 1.32
C GLU A 25 13.39 -8.12 0.39
N ILE A 26 13.42 -7.17 -0.55
CA ILE A 26 14.53 -7.01 -1.48
C ILE A 26 15.82 -6.57 -0.76
N ALA A 27 15.70 -5.64 0.20
CA ALA A 27 16.83 -5.20 1.00
C ALA A 27 17.36 -6.32 1.92
N LEU A 28 16.49 -7.12 2.54
CA LEU A 28 16.87 -8.31 3.32
C LEU A 28 17.63 -9.35 2.47
N ALA A 29 17.32 -9.44 1.18
CA ALA A 29 18.04 -10.29 0.24
C ALA A 29 19.41 -9.73 -0.15
N GLY A 30 19.81 -8.58 0.40
CA GLY A 30 21.15 -7.97 0.20
C GLY A 30 21.25 -7.06 -1.02
N HIS A 31 20.14 -6.68 -1.63
CA HIS A 31 20.13 -5.76 -2.76
C HIS A 31 20.07 -4.30 -2.31
N ARG A 32 20.66 -3.40 -3.09
CA ARG A 32 20.57 -1.95 -2.89
C ARG A 32 19.21 -1.46 -3.38
N VAL A 33 18.41 -0.92 -2.48
CA VAL A 33 17.03 -0.50 -2.76
C VAL A 33 16.82 0.97 -2.47
N LEU A 34 16.28 1.71 -3.43
CA LEU A 34 15.74 3.06 -3.21
C LEU A 34 14.21 2.97 -3.17
N LEU A 35 13.60 3.40 -2.07
CA LEU A 35 12.16 3.50 -1.90
C LEU A 35 11.72 4.97 -1.99
N LEU A 36 10.98 5.32 -3.03
CA LEU A 36 10.45 6.66 -3.23
C LEU A 36 8.99 6.75 -2.73
N GLU A 37 8.72 7.64 -1.77
CA GLU A 37 7.34 7.98 -1.36
C GLU A 37 7.08 9.47 -1.50
N ARG A 38 6.03 9.83 -2.21
CA ARG A 38 5.74 11.24 -2.53
C ARG A 38 5.18 12.06 -1.37
N ALA A 39 4.54 11.42 -0.39
CA ALA A 39 3.91 12.10 0.74
C ALA A 39 3.54 11.11 1.84
N PHE A 40 3.90 11.43 3.08
CA PHE A 40 3.55 10.63 4.26
C PHE A 40 2.14 10.98 4.76
N ARG A 41 1.15 10.80 3.91
CA ARG A 41 -0.25 11.04 4.24
C ARG A 41 -1.02 9.73 4.42
N ILE A 42 -2.05 9.77 5.25
CA ILE A 42 -3.01 8.68 5.36
C ILE A 42 -3.65 8.44 3.99
N LYS A 43 -3.64 7.19 3.55
CA LYS A 43 -4.30 6.78 2.31
C LYS A 43 -5.70 6.25 2.63
N PRO A 44 -6.73 6.64 1.87
CA PRO A 44 -8.09 6.15 2.08
C PRO A 44 -8.13 4.63 1.89
N CYS A 45 -8.37 3.92 2.99
CA CYS A 45 -8.46 2.47 3.03
C CYS A 45 -9.06 2.05 4.37
N GLY A 46 -9.95 1.07 4.39
CA GLY A 46 -10.53 0.54 5.63
C GLY A 46 -9.55 -0.16 6.56
N GLY A 47 -8.32 -0.43 6.10
CA GLY A 47 -7.29 -1.04 6.93
C GLY A 47 -7.48 -2.53 7.18
N ALA A 48 -8.38 -3.19 6.48
CA ALA A 48 -8.60 -4.63 6.63
C ALA A 48 -7.42 -5.44 6.09
N ILE A 49 -6.89 -6.33 6.91
CA ILE A 49 -5.80 -7.23 6.55
C ILE A 49 -6.14 -8.68 6.96
N PRO A 50 -5.85 -9.68 6.11
CA PRO A 50 -6.05 -11.07 6.48
C PRO A 50 -5.03 -11.50 7.55
N PRO A 51 -5.41 -12.37 8.50
CA PRO A 51 -4.53 -12.73 9.61
C PRO A 51 -3.29 -13.53 9.19
N CYS A 52 -3.33 -14.21 8.05
CA CYS A 52 -2.17 -14.95 7.53
C CYS A 52 -0.94 -14.04 7.30
N ILE A 53 -1.14 -12.79 6.87
CA ILE A 53 -0.02 -11.87 6.62
C ILE A 53 0.68 -11.42 7.91
N LEU A 54 0.06 -11.56 9.09
CA LEU A 54 0.71 -11.22 10.36
C LEU A 54 1.93 -12.12 10.59
N GLY A 55 1.78 -13.43 10.37
CA GLY A 55 2.89 -14.37 10.50
C GLY A 55 3.81 -14.37 9.28
N GLU A 56 3.27 -14.21 8.06
CA GLU A 56 4.06 -14.21 6.83
C GLU A 56 5.06 -13.05 6.75
N PHE A 57 4.67 -11.88 7.27
CA PHE A 57 5.48 -10.66 7.22
C PHE A 57 5.90 -10.15 8.61
N ASP A 58 5.85 -10.98 9.64
CA ASP A 58 6.21 -10.61 11.01
C ASP A 58 5.55 -9.30 11.50
N ILE A 59 4.28 -9.11 11.16
CA ILE A 59 3.51 -7.93 11.56
C ILE A 59 3.05 -8.09 13.01
N PRO A 60 3.46 -7.20 13.93
CA PRO A 60 3.07 -7.32 15.33
C PRO A 60 1.58 -7.05 15.53
N ARG A 61 0.91 -7.89 16.33
CA ARG A 61 -0.51 -7.72 16.68
C ARG A 61 -0.83 -6.38 17.34
N SER A 62 0.16 -5.72 17.95
CA SER A 62 0.00 -4.38 18.52
C SER A 62 -0.40 -3.29 17.52
N LEU A 63 -0.23 -3.54 16.23
CA LEU A 63 -0.70 -2.64 15.16
C LEU A 63 -2.19 -2.84 14.82
N LEU A 64 -2.82 -3.92 15.32
CA LEU A 64 -4.25 -4.13 15.14
C LEU A 64 -5.04 -3.22 16.06
N LYS A 65 -6.01 -2.51 15.50
CA LYS A 65 -6.97 -1.68 16.24
C LYS A 65 -8.26 -2.44 16.56
N ALA A 66 -8.62 -3.41 15.73
CA ALA A 66 -9.73 -4.32 15.95
C ALA A 66 -9.49 -5.66 15.25
N GLU A 67 -10.16 -6.70 15.75
CA GLU A 67 -10.22 -8.03 15.16
C GLU A 67 -11.68 -8.32 14.85
N ILE A 68 -12.03 -8.31 13.57
CA ILE A 68 -13.40 -8.56 13.11
C ILE A 68 -13.66 -10.05 13.09
N GLN A 69 -14.64 -10.51 13.84
CA GLN A 69 -15.00 -11.92 14.00
C GLN A 69 -16.25 -12.32 13.24
N SER A 70 -16.99 -11.36 12.70
CA SER A 70 -18.18 -11.63 11.90
C SER A 70 -18.41 -10.59 10.81
N ALA A 71 -19.10 -11.02 9.76
CA ALA A 71 -19.60 -10.11 8.71
C ALA A 71 -21.12 -10.20 8.65
N ARG A 72 -21.79 -9.05 8.53
CA ARG A 72 -23.23 -8.96 8.29
C ARG A 72 -23.49 -8.42 6.90
N MET A 73 -24.14 -9.21 6.07
CA MET A 73 -24.61 -8.79 4.76
C MET A 73 -26.05 -8.27 4.87
N ILE A 74 -26.32 -7.11 4.32
CA ILE A 74 -27.64 -6.47 4.39
C ILE A 74 -28.13 -6.21 2.97
N SER A 75 -29.22 -6.88 2.61
CA SER A 75 -29.82 -6.76 1.28
C SER A 75 -30.54 -5.42 1.07
N PRO A 76 -30.87 -5.03 -0.18
CA PRO A 76 -31.69 -3.84 -0.46
C PRO A 76 -33.09 -3.87 0.18
N LYS A 77 -33.56 -5.05 0.58
CA LYS A 77 -34.82 -5.24 1.31
C LYS A 77 -34.64 -5.34 2.83
N ALA A 78 -33.47 -4.90 3.34
CA ALA A 78 -33.10 -4.95 4.76
C ALA A 78 -33.07 -6.36 5.38
N GLN A 79 -32.99 -7.41 4.57
CA GLN A 79 -32.75 -8.77 5.07
C GLN A 79 -31.29 -8.86 5.51
N LYS A 80 -31.04 -9.44 6.67
CA LYS A 80 -29.71 -9.55 7.29
C LYS A 80 -29.29 -11.01 7.32
N VAL A 81 -28.02 -11.25 6.96
CA VAL A 81 -27.38 -12.55 7.08
C VAL A 81 -26.08 -12.34 7.82
N ASP A 82 -25.94 -12.96 8.99
CA ASP A 82 -24.70 -12.95 9.77
C ASP A 82 -23.84 -14.16 9.38
N MET A 83 -22.56 -13.88 9.11
CA MET A 83 -21.57 -14.87 8.75
C MET A 83 -20.43 -14.81 9.78
N PRO A 84 -20.34 -15.77 10.71
CA PRO A 84 -19.21 -15.84 11.63
C PRO A 84 -17.93 -16.19 10.86
N ILE A 85 -16.80 -15.65 11.32
CA ILE A 85 -15.47 -15.99 10.81
C ILE A 85 -14.90 -17.03 11.76
N GLU A 86 -15.12 -18.30 11.46
CA GLU A 86 -14.75 -19.40 12.34
C GLU A 86 -13.23 -19.63 12.37
N GLY A 87 -12.66 -19.71 13.58
CA GLY A 87 -11.25 -20.07 13.80
C GLY A 87 -10.23 -19.00 13.40
N THR A 88 -10.68 -17.82 12.99
CA THR A 88 -9.82 -16.73 12.53
C THR A 88 -10.52 -15.37 12.71
N PHE A 89 -9.93 -14.30 12.17
CA PHE A 89 -10.48 -12.93 12.21
C PHE A 89 -9.99 -12.15 10.98
N VAL A 90 -10.53 -10.94 10.78
CA VAL A 90 -9.94 -9.94 9.88
C VAL A 90 -9.35 -8.85 10.75
N GLY A 91 -8.04 -8.63 10.64
CA GLY A 91 -7.36 -7.56 11.38
C GLY A 91 -7.69 -6.20 10.78
N MET A 92 -7.88 -5.20 11.63
CA MET A 92 -8.04 -3.81 11.22
C MET A 92 -6.84 -2.99 11.70
N VAL A 93 -6.21 -2.25 10.80
CA VAL A 93 -5.06 -1.37 11.10
C VAL A 93 -5.37 0.07 10.75
N ASP A 94 -4.80 1.00 11.54
CA ASP A 94 -4.76 2.41 11.15
C ASP A 94 -3.58 2.64 10.21
N ARG A 95 -3.85 3.22 9.06
CA ARG A 95 -2.87 3.43 7.99
C ARG A 95 -1.85 4.53 8.32
N ASP A 96 -2.15 5.41 9.27
CA ASP A 96 -1.24 6.42 9.81
C ASP A 96 -0.16 5.83 10.73
N GLU A 97 -0.41 4.66 11.33
CA GLU A 97 0.60 3.92 12.10
C GLU A 97 1.23 2.78 11.25
N PHE A 98 0.41 2.06 10.51
CA PHE A 98 0.83 0.87 9.78
C PHE A 98 1.79 1.18 8.63
N ASP A 99 1.48 2.19 7.79
CA ASP A 99 2.33 2.55 6.66
C ASP A 99 3.72 3.08 7.11
N PRO A 100 3.82 3.98 8.12
CA PRO A 100 5.12 4.37 8.68
C PRO A 100 5.91 3.20 9.26
N TRP A 101 5.25 2.27 9.95
CA TRP A 101 5.91 1.08 10.49
C TRP A 101 6.52 0.22 9.37
N LEU A 102 5.79 -0.02 8.28
CA LEU A 102 6.30 -0.78 7.13
C LEU A 102 7.51 -0.09 6.48
N ARG A 103 7.47 1.23 6.30
CA ARG A 103 8.60 1.99 5.74
C ARG A 103 9.82 1.95 6.65
N LEU A 104 9.62 2.11 7.97
CA LEU A 104 10.71 2.00 8.93
C LEU A 104 11.32 0.60 8.94
N ARG A 105 10.50 -0.44 8.79
CA ARG A 105 10.96 -1.82 8.64
C ARG A 105 11.86 -1.98 7.41
N ALA A 106 11.46 -1.41 6.27
CA ALA A 106 12.26 -1.42 5.05
C ALA A 106 13.61 -0.71 5.25
N GLN A 107 13.63 0.47 5.89
CA GLN A 107 14.86 1.19 6.21
C GLN A 107 15.80 0.38 7.13
N ARG A 108 15.24 -0.28 8.15
CA ARG A 108 16.02 -1.15 9.05
C ARG A 108 16.64 -2.35 8.34
N ALA A 109 16.03 -2.81 7.27
CA ALA A 109 16.56 -3.86 6.40
C ALA A 109 17.64 -3.36 5.42
N GLY A 110 17.85 -2.03 5.33
CA GLY A 110 18.87 -1.41 4.48
C GLY A 110 18.33 -0.69 3.25
N ALA A 111 17.01 -0.57 3.07
CA ALA A 111 16.45 0.24 2.00
C ALA A 111 16.65 1.74 2.29
N GLU A 112 17.06 2.49 1.29
CA GLU A 112 17.09 3.95 1.33
C GLU A 112 15.67 4.49 1.06
N LEU A 113 15.10 5.24 2.02
CA LEU A 113 13.78 5.87 1.86
C LEU A 113 13.95 7.34 1.56
N GLU A 114 13.37 7.79 0.46
CA GLU A 114 13.36 9.19 0.09
C GLU A 114 11.94 9.73 -0.06
N LEU A 115 11.68 10.89 0.54
CA LEU A 115 10.43 11.63 0.34
C LEU A 115 10.51 12.35 -1.01
N ALA A 116 10.05 11.68 -2.06
CA ALA A 116 10.22 12.14 -3.43
C ALA A 116 9.05 11.75 -4.33
N ALA A 117 8.79 12.59 -5.31
CA ALA A 117 7.75 12.37 -6.30
C ALA A 117 8.34 11.87 -7.62
N PHE A 118 8.08 10.60 -7.95
CA PHE A 118 8.41 10.03 -9.26
C PHE A 118 7.84 10.87 -10.42
N LYS A 119 8.67 11.12 -11.44
CA LYS A 119 8.32 11.87 -12.65
C LYS A 119 8.28 10.97 -13.88
N SER A 120 9.41 10.35 -14.21
CA SER A 120 9.56 9.55 -15.43
C SER A 120 10.60 8.45 -15.26
N LEU A 121 10.52 7.46 -16.14
CA LEU A 121 11.55 6.45 -16.34
C LEU A 121 12.01 6.47 -17.80
N LYS A 122 13.26 6.08 -18.03
CA LYS A 122 13.87 5.94 -19.33
C LYS A 122 14.74 4.69 -19.35
N TYR A 123 14.53 3.82 -20.34
CA TYR A 123 15.39 2.66 -20.57
C TYR A 123 16.69 3.13 -21.23
N LEU A 124 17.83 2.69 -20.70
CA LEU A 124 19.15 2.98 -21.22
C LEU A 124 19.69 1.79 -22.03
N ASP A 125 20.73 2.05 -22.85
CA ASP A 125 21.29 1.06 -23.79
C ASP A 125 22.03 -0.10 -23.08
N ASP A 126 22.39 0.08 -21.79
CA ASP A 126 23.07 -0.91 -20.94
C ASP A 126 22.12 -1.82 -20.16
N ASN A 127 20.82 -1.83 -20.50
CA ASN A 127 19.75 -2.52 -19.81
C ASN A 127 19.48 -2.01 -18.37
N THR A 128 19.91 -0.81 -18.04
CA THR A 128 19.47 -0.12 -16.84
C THR A 128 18.32 0.83 -17.12
N ILE A 129 17.67 1.29 -16.04
CA ILE A 129 16.53 2.21 -16.10
C ILE A 129 16.91 3.45 -15.31
N GLU A 130 16.89 4.60 -15.96
CA GLU A 130 17.01 5.89 -15.29
C GLU A 130 15.64 6.33 -14.79
N VAL A 131 15.55 6.65 -13.51
CA VAL A 131 14.37 7.19 -12.87
C VAL A 131 14.60 8.65 -12.52
N THR A 132 13.74 9.52 -13.03
CA THR A 132 13.72 10.94 -12.65
C THR A 132 12.65 11.15 -11.57
N TYR A 133 13.00 11.83 -10.50
CA TYR A 133 12.09 12.17 -9.40
C TYR A 133 12.38 13.58 -8.86
N VAL A 134 11.47 14.12 -8.08
CA VAL A 134 11.64 15.41 -7.41
C VAL A 134 11.66 15.15 -5.92
N SER A 135 12.79 15.41 -5.28
CA SER A 135 12.90 15.42 -3.83
C SER A 135 11.90 16.42 -3.22
N LYS A 136 11.40 16.09 -2.05
CA LYS A 136 10.47 16.93 -1.29
C LYS A 136 11.16 17.69 -0.16
N ASP A 137 12.48 17.72 -0.18
CA ASP A 137 13.28 18.56 0.68
C ASP A 137 13.00 20.05 0.42
N GLU A 138 13.59 20.94 1.19
CA GLU A 138 13.33 22.39 1.14
C GLU A 138 13.52 23.01 -0.25
N GLU A 139 14.37 22.44 -1.10
CA GLU A 139 14.69 22.96 -2.43
C GLU A 139 13.91 22.33 -3.59
N SER A 140 13.16 21.25 -3.35
CA SER A 140 12.41 20.52 -4.41
C SER A 140 13.26 20.18 -5.64
N GLU A 141 14.46 19.66 -5.43
CA GLU A 141 15.45 19.37 -6.46
C GLU A 141 14.99 18.23 -7.39
N VAL A 142 15.32 18.34 -8.68
CA VAL A 142 15.13 17.27 -9.66
C VAL A 142 16.34 16.35 -9.60
N CYS A 143 16.13 15.11 -9.20
CA CYS A 143 17.14 14.09 -9.06
C CYS A 143 16.94 12.97 -10.09
N THR A 144 18.02 12.26 -10.37
CA THR A 144 18.01 11.04 -11.17
C THR A 144 18.75 9.93 -10.44
N ALA A 145 18.27 8.71 -10.59
CA ALA A 145 18.97 7.51 -10.15
C ALA A 145 18.78 6.37 -11.16
N THR A 146 19.78 5.51 -11.27
CA THR A 146 19.75 4.36 -12.16
C THR A 146 19.52 3.06 -11.39
N ALA A 147 18.76 2.13 -11.97
CA ALA A 147 18.55 0.81 -11.40
C ALA A 147 18.45 -0.27 -12.49
N ARG A 148 18.67 -1.53 -12.11
CA ARG A 148 18.43 -2.69 -12.97
C ARG A 148 16.95 -3.02 -13.10
N CYS A 149 16.16 -2.65 -12.08
CA CYS A 149 14.72 -2.91 -12.04
C CYS A 149 14.00 -1.73 -11.39
N VAL A 150 12.81 -1.41 -11.90
CA VAL A 150 11.88 -0.45 -11.28
C VAL A 150 10.58 -1.15 -10.94
N LEU A 151 10.19 -1.09 -9.67
CA LEU A 151 8.96 -1.67 -9.16
C LEU A 151 7.93 -0.57 -8.90
N GLY A 152 6.86 -0.55 -9.70
CA GLY A 152 5.76 0.40 -9.54
C GLY A 152 4.76 -0.06 -8.49
N ALA A 153 4.75 0.62 -7.33
CA ALA A 153 3.81 0.41 -6.24
C ALA A 153 3.05 1.71 -5.88
N ASP A 154 2.92 2.61 -6.85
CA ASP A 154 2.41 3.97 -6.71
C ASP A 154 0.87 4.08 -6.79
N GLY A 155 0.18 2.94 -6.68
CA GLY A 155 -1.26 2.81 -6.50
C GLY A 155 -2.07 2.82 -7.79
N ALA A 156 -3.39 2.95 -7.67
CA ALA A 156 -4.35 2.78 -8.76
C ALA A 156 -4.16 3.75 -9.95
N ARG A 157 -3.52 4.90 -9.73
CA ARG A 157 -3.16 5.86 -10.79
C ARG A 157 -1.66 5.84 -11.07
N SER A 158 -1.07 4.66 -11.08
CA SER A 158 0.36 4.44 -11.24
C SER A 158 0.94 5.22 -12.44
N LYS A 159 1.92 6.06 -12.16
CA LYS A 159 2.70 6.74 -13.20
C LYS A 159 3.75 5.80 -13.80
N VAL A 160 4.27 4.87 -13.00
CA VAL A 160 5.23 3.85 -13.45
C VAL A 160 4.54 2.93 -14.45
N ALA A 161 3.36 2.38 -14.10
CA ALA A 161 2.63 1.50 -15.00
C ALA A 161 2.21 2.19 -16.29
N ARG A 162 1.83 3.48 -16.22
CA ARG A 162 1.46 4.27 -17.40
C ARG A 162 2.60 4.43 -18.39
N GLN A 163 3.84 4.44 -17.93
CA GLN A 163 5.04 4.59 -18.76
C GLN A 163 5.67 3.25 -19.16
N GLY A 164 5.60 2.26 -18.29
CA GLY A 164 6.32 0.99 -18.46
C GLY A 164 5.46 -0.22 -18.82
N VAL A 165 4.10 -0.14 -18.67
CA VAL A 165 3.21 -1.29 -18.89
C VAL A 165 2.35 -1.04 -20.15
N PRO A 166 2.50 -1.87 -21.19
CA PRO A 166 1.63 -1.79 -22.36
C PRO A 166 0.15 -1.95 -21.97
N LYS A 167 -0.73 -1.19 -22.62
CA LYS A 167 -2.19 -1.23 -22.40
C LYS A 167 -2.66 -0.90 -20.98
N TYR A 168 -1.86 -0.21 -20.20
CA TYR A 168 -2.27 0.25 -18.86
C TYR A 168 -3.61 1.03 -18.87
N ALA A 169 -3.87 1.80 -19.94
CA ALA A 169 -5.10 2.58 -20.07
C ALA A 169 -6.38 1.74 -20.19
N ASP A 170 -6.25 0.47 -20.57
CA ASP A 170 -7.38 -0.46 -20.76
C ASP A 170 -7.79 -1.16 -19.44
N ILE A 171 -7.04 -0.94 -18.35
CA ILE A 171 -7.35 -1.55 -17.04
C ILE A 171 -8.61 -0.89 -16.46
N PRO A 172 -9.68 -1.66 -16.21
CA PRO A 172 -10.89 -1.13 -15.59
C PRO A 172 -10.63 -0.66 -14.17
N TRP A 173 -11.29 0.39 -13.75
CA TRP A 173 -11.20 0.94 -12.40
C TRP A 173 -12.56 1.35 -11.85
N VAL A 174 -12.66 1.37 -10.54
CA VAL A 174 -13.83 1.86 -9.82
C VAL A 174 -13.42 2.96 -8.87
N LEU A 175 -14.33 3.88 -8.60
CA LEU A 175 -14.16 4.90 -7.58
C LEU A 175 -14.82 4.43 -6.28
N ALA A 176 -14.07 4.49 -5.18
CA ALA A 176 -14.59 4.26 -3.85
C ALA A 176 -14.44 5.53 -3.01
N TYR A 177 -15.44 5.84 -2.20
CA TYR A 177 -15.38 6.85 -1.15
C TYR A 177 -15.07 6.15 0.17
N HIS A 178 -14.23 6.78 0.99
CA HIS A 178 -13.88 6.29 2.31
C HIS A 178 -13.93 7.42 3.32
N GLU A 179 -14.53 7.16 4.46
CA GLU A 179 -14.62 8.06 5.60
C GLU A 179 -14.31 7.31 6.89
N ILE A 180 -13.54 7.93 7.77
CA ILE A 180 -13.28 7.44 9.12
C ILE A 180 -14.19 8.24 10.04
N VAL A 181 -15.04 7.53 10.77
CA VAL A 181 -15.97 8.14 11.73
C VAL A 181 -15.62 7.68 13.14
N GLU A 182 -15.89 8.54 14.11
CA GLU A 182 -15.69 8.19 15.52
C GLU A 182 -16.69 7.13 15.95
N ALA A 183 -16.19 6.10 16.64
CA ALA A 183 -17.03 5.05 17.18
C ALA A 183 -17.93 5.60 18.33
N PRO A 184 -19.17 5.11 18.47
CA PRO A 184 -20.02 5.48 19.61
C PRO A 184 -19.34 5.18 20.94
N SER A 185 -19.38 6.11 21.87
CA SER A 185 -18.78 5.95 23.22
C SER A 185 -19.44 4.88 24.08
N ASN A 186 -20.66 4.47 23.73
CA ASN A 186 -21.41 3.40 24.39
C ASN A 186 -21.82 2.34 23.34
N ALA A 187 -21.69 1.07 23.72
CA ALA A 187 -22.25 -0.03 22.91
C ALA A 187 -23.75 0.17 22.74
N THR A 188 -24.20 0.30 21.52
CA THR A 188 -25.62 0.37 21.17
C THR A 188 -26.07 -0.97 20.62
N GLN A 189 -27.40 -1.27 20.65
CA GLN A 189 -27.93 -2.49 20.03
C GLN A 189 -27.59 -2.64 18.55
N ASN A 190 -27.20 -1.54 17.89
CA ASN A 190 -26.91 -1.48 16.46
C ASN A 190 -25.40 -1.39 16.12
N TYR A 191 -24.53 -1.23 17.11
CA TYR A 191 -23.08 -1.14 16.91
C TYR A 191 -22.37 -2.29 17.60
N ASP A 192 -21.60 -3.05 16.82
CA ASP A 192 -20.75 -4.14 17.26
C ASP A 192 -19.34 -3.90 16.69
N PRO A 193 -18.35 -3.63 17.54
CA PRO A 193 -16.98 -3.30 17.10
C PRO A 193 -16.25 -4.48 16.46
N GLU A 194 -16.72 -5.71 16.64
CA GLU A 194 -16.12 -6.93 16.10
C GLU A 194 -16.85 -7.42 14.84
N ARG A 195 -17.76 -6.61 14.29
CA ARG A 195 -18.56 -6.97 13.11
C ARG A 195 -18.38 -5.98 11.97
N CYS A 196 -18.06 -6.50 10.79
CA CYS A 196 -18.13 -5.76 9.53
C CYS A 196 -19.57 -5.81 8.97
N GLU A 197 -20.11 -4.69 8.52
CA GLU A 197 -21.41 -4.65 7.84
C GLU A 197 -21.25 -4.25 6.37
N VAL A 198 -21.85 -5.05 5.48
CA VAL A 198 -21.85 -4.81 4.05
C VAL A 198 -23.31 -4.55 3.61
N TRP A 199 -23.56 -3.33 3.18
CA TRP A 199 -24.88 -2.86 2.77
C TRP A 199 -25.00 -2.84 1.25
N TYR A 200 -25.87 -3.67 0.70
CA TYR A 200 -26.23 -3.63 -0.70
C TYR A 200 -27.43 -2.71 -0.91
N GLN A 201 -27.28 -1.71 -1.76
CA GLN A 201 -28.34 -0.76 -2.06
C GLN A 201 -28.67 -0.81 -3.55
N GLY A 202 -29.91 -1.10 -3.89
CA GLY A 202 -30.36 -1.33 -5.27
C GLY A 202 -30.23 -0.14 -6.22
N LYS A 203 -29.91 1.08 -5.71
CA LYS A 203 -29.66 2.28 -6.51
C LYS A 203 -28.19 2.71 -6.53
N LEU A 204 -27.35 2.13 -5.67
CA LEU A 204 -25.93 2.50 -5.50
C LEU A 204 -24.98 1.34 -5.78
N SER A 205 -25.49 0.10 -5.83
CA SER A 205 -24.69 -1.07 -6.22
C SER A 205 -24.88 -1.29 -7.72
N PRO A 206 -23.78 -1.52 -8.47
CA PRO A 206 -23.87 -1.88 -9.88
C PRO A 206 -24.60 -3.20 -10.09
#